data_788ac82c938191dbabd7887c2f103f96
#
_entry.id   788ac82c938191dbabd7887c2f103f96
#
_cell.length_a   1.000
_cell.length_b   1.000
_cell.length_c   1.000
_cell.angle_alpha   90.00
_cell.angle_beta   90.00
_cell.angle_gamma   90.00
#
_symmetry.space_group_name_H-M   'P 1'
#
loop_
_entity.id
_entity.type
_entity.pdbx_description
1 polymer ?
#
loop_
_entity_poly.entity_id
_entity_poly.type
_entity_poly.pdbx_seq_one_letter_code
_entity_poly.pdbx_strand_id
1 'polypeptide(L)'
;MKVALVTGGATGIGAATVEALATENIAVAIQYSSSSNEAKALSDKLKSAGKKVEIFQSDLTKAGAVESLVAQVKNSLGVIDILINNAGVMSDSSIIKMSDQLWDEAINLNLTASFKLMRACAPDMIAKKWGRIINVSSQVALTGSADHAHYSAAKAGLLGLTYSAAKEYGKESVTVNAVLPGRIQTNMIAERSKGRLDEWISQTPLNRLGRPAEVADMITFLVSEKASYITGAGINVNGGLVMG
;
A
#
# COMPACT_ATOMS: atom_id res chain seq x y z
N MET A 1 -3.98 -10.25 19.81
CA MET A 1 -3.82 -10.37 18.37
C MET A 1 -3.68 -8.96 17.80
N LYS A 2 -2.70 -8.70 16.96
CA LYS A 2 -2.54 -7.41 16.28
C LYS A 2 -3.59 -7.25 15.18
N VAL A 3 -3.96 -6.00 14.87
CA VAL A 3 -4.93 -5.66 13.81
C VAL A 3 -4.22 -4.90 12.71
N ALA A 4 -4.35 -5.35 11.47
CA ALA A 4 -3.84 -4.67 10.28
C ALA A 4 -5.00 -4.10 9.45
N LEU A 5 -4.85 -2.88 8.96
CA LEU A 5 -5.67 -2.30 7.89
C LEU A 5 -4.87 -2.28 6.60
N VAL A 6 -5.37 -2.97 5.57
CA VAL A 6 -4.78 -2.98 4.22
C VAL A 6 -5.72 -2.26 3.26
N THR A 7 -5.31 -1.11 2.75
CA THR A 7 -6.09 -0.37 1.76
C THR A 7 -5.87 -0.91 0.35
N GLY A 8 -6.93 -0.97 -0.47
CA GLY A 8 -6.88 -1.67 -1.76
C GLY A 8 -6.53 -3.15 -1.59
N GLY A 9 -7.00 -3.76 -0.49
CA GLY A 9 -6.64 -5.11 -0.06
C GLY A 9 -7.30 -6.25 -0.86
N ALA A 10 -8.18 -5.94 -1.81
CA ALA A 10 -8.94 -6.96 -2.53
C ALA A 10 -8.19 -7.60 -3.71
N THR A 11 -7.19 -6.93 -4.27
CA THR A 11 -6.51 -7.35 -5.50
C THR A 11 -5.00 -7.13 -5.46
N GLY A 12 -4.26 -7.77 -6.34
CA GLY A 12 -2.84 -7.53 -6.59
C GLY A 12 -1.96 -7.62 -5.35
N ILE A 13 -1.11 -6.61 -5.15
CA ILE A 13 -0.19 -6.53 -3.99
C ILE A 13 -0.98 -6.50 -2.68
N GLY A 14 -2.11 -5.77 -2.64
CA GLY A 14 -2.95 -5.69 -1.45
C GLY A 14 -3.49 -7.05 -1.03
N ALA A 15 -4.03 -7.85 -1.95
CA ALA A 15 -4.55 -9.19 -1.66
C ALA A 15 -3.44 -10.14 -1.17
N ALA A 16 -2.28 -10.13 -1.85
CA ALA A 16 -1.13 -10.91 -1.40
C ALA A 16 -0.65 -10.50 0.01
N THR A 17 -0.68 -9.20 0.31
CA THR A 17 -0.35 -8.69 1.65
C THR A 17 -1.36 -9.15 2.70
N VAL A 18 -2.67 -9.12 2.38
CA VAL A 18 -3.73 -9.63 3.25
C VAL A 18 -3.49 -11.11 3.56
N GLU A 19 -3.23 -11.94 2.54
CA GLU A 19 -2.95 -13.37 2.71
C GLU A 19 -1.73 -13.59 3.60
N ALA A 20 -0.62 -12.91 3.32
CA ALA A 20 0.61 -13.04 4.09
C ALA A 20 0.42 -12.64 5.57
N LEU A 21 -0.20 -11.49 5.85
CA LEU A 21 -0.47 -11.03 7.22
C LEU A 21 -1.42 -11.96 7.98
N ALA A 22 -2.44 -12.52 7.31
CA ALA A 22 -3.36 -13.46 7.93
C ALA A 22 -2.67 -14.77 8.35
N THR A 23 -1.60 -15.20 7.68
CA THR A 23 -0.81 -16.38 8.10
C THR A 23 -0.03 -16.11 9.39
N GLU A 24 0.38 -14.87 9.66
CA GLU A 24 1.11 -14.45 10.87
C GLU A 24 0.21 -14.23 12.09
N ASN A 25 -1.01 -14.77 12.11
CA ASN A 25 -1.99 -14.60 13.19
C ASN A 25 -2.34 -13.12 13.48
N ILE A 26 -2.42 -12.31 12.42
CA ILE A 26 -2.86 -10.91 12.46
C ILE A 26 -4.30 -10.85 11.99
N ALA A 27 -5.18 -10.15 12.71
CA ALA A 27 -6.52 -9.84 12.23
C ALA A 27 -6.44 -8.78 11.13
N VAL A 28 -7.05 -8.99 9.96
CA VAL A 28 -6.87 -8.10 8.81
C VAL A 28 -8.19 -7.47 8.38
N ALA A 29 -8.22 -6.13 8.39
CA ALA A 29 -9.24 -5.32 7.75
C ALA A 29 -8.87 -5.12 6.28
N ILE A 30 -9.71 -5.62 5.38
CA ILE A 30 -9.55 -5.55 3.92
C ILE A 30 -10.38 -4.37 3.42
N GLN A 31 -9.75 -3.22 3.17
CA GLN A 31 -10.48 -2.10 2.56
C GLN A 31 -10.47 -2.24 1.03
N TYR A 32 -11.61 -1.94 0.41
CA TYR A 32 -11.79 -1.86 -1.04
C TYR A 32 -12.76 -0.73 -1.41
N SER A 33 -12.75 -0.28 -2.66
CA SER A 33 -13.71 0.70 -3.19
C SER A 33 -14.74 0.03 -4.09
N SER A 34 -14.30 -0.58 -5.19
CA SER A 34 -15.16 -1.18 -6.22
C SER A 34 -15.04 -2.71 -6.37
N SER A 35 -13.96 -3.32 -5.91
CA SER A 35 -13.66 -4.75 -6.07
C SER A 35 -14.38 -5.62 -5.02
N SER A 36 -15.71 -5.56 -4.97
CA SER A 36 -16.49 -6.23 -3.93
C SER A 36 -16.48 -7.76 -4.06
N ASN A 37 -16.50 -8.29 -5.28
CA ASN A 37 -16.48 -9.73 -5.53
C ASN A 37 -15.15 -10.33 -5.11
N GLU A 38 -14.04 -9.70 -5.47
CA GLU A 38 -12.68 -10.12 -5.10
C GLU A 38 -12.47 -10.02 -3.58
N ALA A 39 -12.93 -8.94 -2.97
CA ALA A 39 -12.85 -8.76 -1.51
C ALA A 39 -13.62 -9.87 -0.77
N LYS A 40 -14.83 -10.20 -1.23
CA LYS A 40 -15.65 -11.26 -0.65
C LYS A 40 -15.00 -12.62 -0.85
N ALA A 41 -14.56 -12.96 -2.06
CA ALA A 41 -13.90 -14.24 -2.35
C ALA A 41 -12.64 -14.44 -1.50
N LEU A 42 -11.81 -13.41 -1.35
CA LEU A 42 -10.63 -13.44 -0.52
C LEU A 42 -10.99 -13.62 0.96
N SER A 43 -11.98 -12.88 1.45
CA SER A 43 -12.46 -13.00 2.83
C SER A 43 -13.00 -14.40 3.13
N ASP A 44 -13.85 -14.94 2.24
CA ASP A 44 -14.45 -16.27 2.42
C ASP A 44 -13.36 -17.36 2.43
N LYS A 45 -12.38 -17.29 1.53
CA LYS A 45 -11.20 -18.18 1.48
C LYS A 45 -10.45 -18.16 2.82
N LEU A 46 -10.15 -16.96 3.34
CA LEU A 46 -9.35 -16.83 4.57
C LEU A 46 -10.15 -17.21 5.81
N LYS A 47 -11.43 -16.87 5.90
CA LYS A 47 -12.34 -17.31 6.98
C LYS A 47 -12.48 -18.83 7.01
N SER A 48 -12.59 -19.48 5.86
CA SER A 48 -12.63 -20.95 5.77
C SER A 48 -11.33 -21.59 6.25
N ALA A 49 -10.20 -20.89 6.16
CA ALA A 49 -8.91 -21.31 6.72
C ALA A 49 -8.72 -20.89 8.19
N GLY A 50 -9.79 -20.46 8.88
CA GLY A 50 -9.75 -20.07 10.29
C GLY A 50 -9.07 -18.72 10.56
N LYS A 51 -8.87 -17.88 9.53
CA LYS A 51 -8.23 -16.57 9.69
C LYS A 51 -9.24 -15.49 10.05
N LYS A 52 -8.84 -14.53 10.89
CA LYS A 52 -9.67 -13.40 11.29
C LYS A 52 -9.53 -12.27 10.30
N VAL A 53 -10.47 -12.14 9.38
CA VAL A 53 -10.49 -11.09 8.35
C VAL A 53 -11.89 -10.51 8.21
N GLU A 54 -11.98 -9.19 7.93
CA GLU A 54 -13.25 -8.49 7.66
C GLU A 54 -13.06 -7.55 6.49
N ILE A 55 -14.13 -7.36 5.69
CA ILE A 55 -14.12 -6.47 4.52
C ILE A 55 -14.82 -5.16 4.83
N PHE A 56 -14.27 -4.06 4.31
CA PHE A 56 -14.80 -2.70 4.50
C PHE A 56 -14.81 -1.96 3.16
N GLN A 57 -16.01 -1.60 2.71
CA GLN A 57 -16.15 -0.79 1.51
C GLN A 57 -16.01 0.70 1.86
N SER A 58 -15.09 1.39 1.22
CA SER A 58 -14.89 2.83 1.42
C SER A 58 -14.20 3.46 0.22
N ASP A 59 -14.73 4.58 -0.26
CA ASP A 59 -14.02 5.44 -1.22
C ASP A 59 -13.18 6.45 -0.42
N LEU A 60 -11.89 6.20 -0.33
CA LEU A 60 -10.94 6.99 0.48
C LEU A 60 -10.78 8.45 0.00
N THR A 61 -11.30 8.79 -1.18
CA THR A 61 -11.26 10.16 -1.71
C THR A 61 -12.37 11.05 -1.15
N LYS A 62 -13.42 10.46 -0.61
CA LYS A 62 -14.59 11.17 -0.09
C LYS A 62 -14.30 11.79 1.29
N ALA A 63 -14.95 12.92 1.55
CA ALA A 63 -14.86 13.57 2.86
C ALA A 63 -15.41 12.66 3.97
N GLY A 64 -14.69 12.56 5.09
CA GLY A 64 -15.07 11.74 6.24
C GLY A 64 -14.94 10.21 6.06
N ALA A 65 -14.60 9.73 4.85
CA ALA A 65 -14.53 8.30 4.56
C ALA A 65 -13.41 7.58 5.33
N VAL A 66 -12.27 8.23 5.50
CA VAL A 66 -11.12 7.67 6.25
C VAL A 66 -11.48 7.54 7.72
N GLU A 67 -12.04 8.57 8.33
CA GLU A 67 -12.43 8.59 9.74
C GLU A 67 -13.51 7.52 10.01
N SER A 68 -14.49 7.41 9.13
CA SER A 68 -15.54 6.38 9.19
C SER A 68 -14.95 4.98 9.06
N LEU A 69 -14.05 4.74 8.11
CA LEU A 69 -13.38 3.45 7.93
C LEU A 69 -12.61 3.03 9.20
N VAL A 70 -11.79 3.95 9.73
CA VAL A 70 -10.99 3.66 10.93
C VAL A 70 -11.89 3.35 12.12
N ALA A 71 -12.99 4.08 12.31
CA ALA A 71 -13.97 3.79 13.36
C ALA A 71 -14.63 2.41 13.19
N GLN A 72 -15.04 2.06 11.97
CA GLN A 72 -15.63 0.74 11.67
C GLN A 72 -14.66 -0.40 11.96
N VAL A 73 -13.38 -0.27 11.55
CA VAL A 73 -12.35 -1.27 11.82
C VAL A 73 -12.12 -1.41 13.32
N LYS A 74 -12.02 -0.28 14.05
CA LYS A 74 -11.84 -0.30 15.51
C LYS A 74 -13.00 -1.02 16.23
N ASN A 75 -14.22 -0.80 15.81
CA ASN A 75 -15.42 -1.42 16.39
C ASN A 75 -15.49 -2.93 16.10
N SER A 76 -15.03 -3.37 14.93
CA SER A 76 -15.13 -4.77 14.49
C SER A 76 -13.94 -5.63 14.94
N LEU A 77 -12.72 -5.12 14.75
CA LEU A 77 -11.50 -5.90 14.94
C LEU A 77 -10.64 -5.42 16.11
N GLY A 78 -10.83 -4.18 16.54
CA GLY A 78 -10.00 -3.52 17.55
C GLY A 78 -9.08 -2.44 16.95
N VAL A 79 -8.25 -1.87 17.80
CA VAL A 79 -7.34 -0.78 17.44
C VAL A 79 -6.34 -1.23 16.39
N ILE A 80 -6.15 -0.40 15.36
CA ILE A 80 -5.25 -0.68 14.23
C ILE A 80 -3.80 -0.53 14.72
N ASP A 81 -3.07 -1.63 14.71
CA ASP A 81 -1.66 -1.70 15.06
C ASP A 81 -0.75 -1.59 13.84
N ILE A 82 -1.25 -2.01 12.67
CA ILE A 82 -0.51 -2.06 11.40
C ILE A 82 -1.35 -1.38 10.33
N LEU A 83 -0.75 -0.41 9.63
CA LEU A 83 -1.38 0.29 8.52
C LEU A 83 -0.59 0.04 7.22
N ILE A 84 -1.25 -0.53 6.22
CA ILE A 84 -0.69 -0.71 4.88
C ILE A 84 -1.42 0.19 3.90
N ASN A 85 -0.80 1.31 3.54
CA ASN A 85 -1.27 2.25 2.53
C ASN A 85 -0.90 1.71 1.14
N ASN A 86 -1.78 0.87 0.58
CA ASN A 86 -1.57 0.23 -0.72
C ASN A 86 -2.56 0.73 -1.80
N ALA A 87 -3.72 1.26 -1.43
CA ALA A 87 -4.68 1.78 -2.39
C ALA A 87 -4.03 2.81 -3.33
N GLY A 88 -4.31 2.70 -4.62
CA GLY A 88 -3.77 3.62 -5.60
C GLY A 88 -4.39 3.42 -6.98
N VAL A 89 -4.28 4.47 -7.79
CA VAL A 89 -4.71 4.51 -9.18
C VAL A 89 -3.60 5.08 -10.04
N MET A 90 -3.51 4.61 -11.27
CA MET A 90 -2.60 5.12 -12.28
C MET A 90 -3.37 5.26 -13.60
N SER A 91 -3.32 6.42 -14.22
CA SER A 91 -3.92 6.74 -15.52
C SER A 91 -2.84 7.25 -16.46
N ASP A 92 -3.07 7.19 -17.75
CA ASP A 92 -2.13 7.69 -18.76
C ASP A 92 -2.54 9.09 -19.21
N SER A 93 -1.65 10.05 -19.05
CA SER A 93 -1.79 11.40 -19.62
C SER A 93 -0.46 12.11 -19.66
N SER A 94 -0.09 12.65 -20.83
CA SER A 94 1.06 13.55 -20.89
C SER A 94 0.80 14.83 -20.09
N ILE A 95 1.85 15.47 -19.57
CA ILE A 95 1.74 16.70 -18.77
C ILE A 95 0.92 17.77 -19.49
N ILE A 96 1.13 17.93 -20.80
CA ILE A 96 0.44 18.96 -21.61
C ILE A 96 -1.07 18.71 -21.72
N LYS A 97 -1.51 17.43 -21.69
CA LYS A 97 -2.91 17.02 -21.85
C LYS A 97 -3.59 16.69 -20.53
N MET A 98 -2.85 16.65 -19.43
CA MET A 98 -3.38 16.28 -18.13
C MET A 98 -4.35 17.35 -17.62
N SER A 99 -5.59 16.95 -17.30
CA SER A 99 -6.54 17.84 -16.66
C SER A 99 -6.24 17.96 -15.16
N ASP A 100 -6.63 19.10 -14.56
CA ASP A 100 -6.55 19.30 -13.11
C ASP A 100 -7.31 18.22 -12.36
N GLN A 101 -8.46 17.79 -12.88
CA GLN A 101 -9.24 16.70 -12.29
C GLN A 101 -8.44 15.39 -12.23
N LEU A 102 -7.77 15.00 -13.32
CA LEU A 102 -6.97 13.77 -13.37
C LEU A 102 -5.77 13.84 -12.41
N TRP A 103 -5.17 15.02 -12.32
CA TRP A 103 -4.11 15.31 -11.34
C TRP A 103 -4.63 15.15 -9.91
N ASP A 104 -5.73 15.81 -9.57
CA ASP A 104 -6.32 15.81 -8.23
C ASP A 104 -6.78 14.40 -7.81
N GLU A 105 -7.39 13.63 -8.69
CA GLU A 105 -7.78 12.23 -8.43
C GLU A 105 -6.57 11.39 -8.05
N ALA A 106 -5.46 11.51 -8.77
CA ALA A 106 -4.24 10.76 -8.49
C ALA A 106 -3.60 11.19 -7.15
N ILE A 107 -3.49 12.49 -6.90
CA ILE A 107 -2.93 13.02 -5.65
C ILE A 107 -3.83 12.64 -4.47
N ASN A 108 -5.14 12.76 -4.62
CA ASN A 108 -6.09 12.49 -3.53
C ASN A 108 -6.04 11.03 -3.10
N LEU A 109 -6.03 10.07 -4.03
CA LEU A 109 -6.02 8.65 -3.67
C LEU A 109 -4.60 8.17 -3.30
N ASN A 110 -3.57 8.48 -4.12
CA ASN A 110 -2.24 7.90 -3.92
C ASN A 110 -1.44 8.55 -2.78
N LEU A 111 -1.75 9.79 -2.40
CA LEU A 111 -0.99 10.53 -1.39
C LEU A 111 -1.87 11.03 -0.22
N THR A 112 -2.89 11.83 -0.52
CA THR A 112 -3.72 12.49 0.52
C THR A 112 -4.46 11.47 1.38
N ALA A 113 -4.98 10.39 0.80
CA ALA A 113 -5.64 9.32 1.54
C ALA A 113 -4.68 8.64 2.53
N SER A 114 -3.43 8.38 2.12
CA SER A 114 -2.39 7.80 2.99
C SER A 114 -2.05 8.73 4.16
N PHE A 115 -1.91 10.03 3.90
CA PHE A 115 -1.74 11.02 4.96
C PHE A 115 -2.89 11.01 5.97
N LYS A 116 -4.15 11.02 5.50
CA LYS A 116 -5.34 10.99 6.36
C LYS A 116 -5.41 9.72 7.21
N LEU A 117 -5.10 8.55 6.61
CA LEU A 117 -5.06 7.27 7.31
C LEU A 117 -3.98 7.24 8.38
N MET A 118 -2.79 7.73 8.08
CA MET A 118 -1.71 7.84 9.07
C MET A 118 -2.12 8.75 10.23
N ARG A 119 -2.69 9.92 9.95
CA ARG A 119 -3.19 10.86 10.96
C ARG A 119 -4.27 10.23 11.85
N ALA A 120 -5.14 9.39 11.29
CA ALA A 120 -6.23 8.75 12.03
C ALA A 120 -5.78 7.53 12.85
N CYS A 121 -4.73 6.81 12.41
CA CYS A 121 -4.25 5.60 13.09
C CYS A 121 -3.09 5.87 14.08
N ALA A 122 -2.23 6.83 13.78
CA ALA A 122 -1.02 7.07 14.57
C ALA A 122 -1.26 7.38 16.06
N PRO A 123 -2.31 8.13 16.48
CA PRO A 123 -2.53 8.41 17.89
C PRO A 123 -2.62 7.16 18.77
N ASP A 124 -3.31 6.12 18.32
CA ASP A 124 -3.42 4.88 19.09
C ASP A 124 -2.11 4.07 19.10
N MET A 125 -1.38 4.07 17.98
CA MET A 125 -0.06 3.43 17.87
C MET A 125 0.94 4.10 18.83
N ILE A 126 0.93 5.42 18.89
CA ILE A 126 1.76 6.24 19.80
C ILE A 126 1.40 5.94 21.26
N ALA A 127 0.11 5.93 21.60
CA ALA A 127 -0.35 5.63 22.96
C ALA A 127 0.06 4.22 23.42
N LYS A 128 0.08 3.25 22.50
CA LYS A 128 0.55 1.87 22.76
C LYS A 128 2.07 1.73 22.74
N LYS A 129 2.81 2.74 22.30
CA LYS A 129 4.26 2.68 22.01
C LYS A 129 4.61 1.51 21.09
N TRP A 130 3.74 1.24 20.14
CA TRP A 130 3.91 0.21 19.12
C TRP A 130 3.04 0.50 17.91
N GLY A 131 3.62 0.48 16.75
CA GLY A 131 2.90 0.61 15.48
C GLY A 131 3.80 0.31 14.29
N ARG A 132 3.19 -0.08 13.18
CA ARG A 132 3.88 -0.34 11.91
C ARG A 132 3.08 0.30 10.77
N ILE A 133 3.70 1.20 10.03
CA ILE A 133 3.08 1.85 8.88
C ILE A 133 3.94 1.58 7.64
N ILE A 134 3.31 1.03 6.62
CA ILE A 134 3.96 0.77 5.33
C ILE A 134 3.23 1.52 4.23
N ASN A 135 3.95 2.36 3.52
CA ASN A 135 3.47 3.06 2.35
C ASN A 135 3.93 2.32 1.08
N VAL A 136 2.98 1.80 0.30
CA VAL A 136 3.30 1.18 -0.99
C VAL A 136 3.48 2.29 -2.02
N SER A 137 4.74 2.69 -2.20
CA SER A 137 5.17 3.66 -3.20
C SER A 137 5.34 3.00 -4.58
N SER A 138 6.35 3.33 -5.30
CA SER A 138 6.71 2.75 -6.60
C SER A 138 8.14 3.14 -6.97
N GLN A 139 8.80 2.36 -7.80
CA GLN A 139 10.06 2.75 -8.42
C GLN A 139 9.98 4.11 -9.16
N VAL A 140 8.82 4.44 -9.74
CA VAL A 140 8.64 5.71 -10.46
C VAL A 140 8.70 6.94 -9.55
N ALA A 141 8.65 6.75 -8.24
CA ALA A 141 8.93 7.81 -7.26
C ALA A 141 10.37 8.34 -7.37
N LEU A 142 11.29 7.51 -7.86
CA LEU A 142 12.71 7.82 -8.02
C LEU A 142 13.09 8.19 -9.46
N THR A 143 12.42 7.56 -10.43
CA THR A 143 12.78 7.69 -11.86
C THR A 143 11.86 8.61 -12.65
N GLY A 144 10.67 8.89 -12.13
CA GLY A 144 9.59 9.39 -12.97
C GLY A 144 9.10 8.33 -13.97
N SER A 145 8.06 8.68 -14.72
CA SER A 145 7.54 7.87 -15.83
C SER A 145 6.84 8.81 -16.81
N ALA A 146 7.14 8.70 -18.10
CA ALA A 146 6.40 9.41 -19.13
C ALA A 146 4.90 9.08 -19.04
N ASP A 147 4.06 10.06 -19.31
CA ASP A 147 2.58 9.98 -19.22
C ASP A 147 2.00 9.68 -17.83
N HIS A 148 2.83 9.69 -16.75
CA HIS A 148 2.40 9.39 -15.38
C HIS A 148 2.91 10.42 -14.36
N ALA A 149 3.03 11.70 -14.74
CA ALA A 149 3.61 12.73 -13.87
C ALA A 149 2.87 12.85 -12.52
N HIS A 150 1.52 12.83 -12.53
CA HIS A 150 0.67 12.86 -11.34
C HIS A 150 0.91 11.66 -10.40
N TYR A 151 1.04 10.46 -10.97
CA TYR A 151 1.32 9.23 -10.22
C TYR A 151 2.75 9.27 -9.64
N SER A 152 3.74 9.65 -10.44
CA SER A 152 5.14 9.78 -9.99
C SER A 152 5.26 10.82 -8.88
N ALA A 153 4.61 11.97 -9.01
CA ALA A 153 4.59 13.02 -7.98
C ALA A 153 3.96 12.51 -6.66
N ALA A 154 2.80 11.82 -6.75
CA ALA A 154 2.14 11.25 -5.58
C ALA A 154 3.01 10.20 -4.89
N LYS A 155 3.64 9.30 -5.66
CA LYS A 155 4.48 8.23 -5.11
C LYS A 155 5.81 8.76 -4.56
N ALA A 156 6.37 9.83 -5.13
CA ALA A 156 7.50 10.56 -4.55
C ALA A 156 7.08 11.29 -3.25
N GLY A 157 5.90 11.90 -3.23
CA GLY A 157 5.33 12.52 -2.02
C GLY A 157 5.17 11.53 -0.86
N LEU A 158 4.83 10.25 -1.16
CA LEU A 158 4.79 9.21 -0.13
C LEU A 158 6.15 8.94 0.52
N LEU A 159 7.26 9.09 -0.19
CA LEU A 159 8.60 8.97 0.41
C LEU A 159 8.86 10.13 1.38
N GLY A 160 8.55 11.36 0.97
CA GLY A 160 8.66 12.53 1.87
C GLY A 160 7.79 12.38 3.12
N LEU A 161 6.54 11.91 2.96
CA LEU A 161 5.63 11.63 4.07
C LEU A 161 6.18 10.51 4.98
N THR A 162 6.76 9.45 4.41
CA THR A 162 7.40 8.36 5.15
C THR A 162 8.55 8.88 6.02
N TYR A 163 9.44 9.68 5.46
CA TYR A 163 10.60 10.22 6.17
C TYR A 163 10.20 11.15 7.32
N SER A 164 9.20 12.01 7.08
CA SER A 164 8.71 12.93 8.11
C SER A 164 8.05 12.17 9.26
N ALA A 165 7.14 11.26 8.96
CA ALA A 165 6.44 10.48 9.96
C ALA A 165 7.37 9.54 10.74
N ALA A 166 8.40 8.97 10.10
CA ALA A 166 9.41 8.16 10.79
C ALA A 166 10.17 8.97 11.84
N LYS A 167 10.49 10.24 11.55
CA LYS A 167 11.12 11.15 12.52
C LYS A 167 10.19 11.56 13.65
N GLU A 168 8.91 11.79 13.35
CA GLU A 168 7.92 12.21 14.35
C GLU A 168 7.56 11.08 15.31
N TYR A 169 7.36 9.86 14.78
CA TYR A 169 6.80 8.74 15.55
C TYR A 169 7.86 7.78 16.12
N GLY A 170 9.11 7.86 15.65
CA GLY A 170 10.17 6.91 16.01
C GLY A 170 10.44 6.81 17.52
N LYS A 171 10.42 7.93 18.25
CA LYS A 171 10.57 7.97 19.71
C LYS A 171 9.46 7.22 20.47
N GLU A 172 8.33 6.99 19.81
CA GLU A 172 7.19 6.25 20.35
C GLU A 172 7.16 4.78 19.87
N SER A 173 8.27 4.28 19.35
CA SER A 173 8.41 2.90 18.83
C SER A 173 7.45 2.55 17.68
N VAL A 174 6.99 3.56 16.94
CA VAL A 174 6.22 3.39 15.71
C VAL A 174 7.16 3.53 14.51
N THR A 175 7.26 2.48 13.69
CA THR A 175 8.07 2.54 12.48
C THR A 175 7.24 2.88 11.26
N VAL A 176 7.78 3.70 10.37
CA VAL A 176 7.16 4.09 9.11
C VAL A 176 8.14 3.86 7.97
N ASN A 177 7.80 2.97 7.05
CA ASN A 177 8.65 2.63 5.91
C ASN A 177 7.85 2.66 4.61
N ALA A 178 8.55 2.75 3.49
CA ALA A 178 7.99 2.60 2.15
C ALA A 178 8.57 1.37 1.45
N VAL A 179 7.74 0.68 0.68
CA VAL A 179 8.20 -0.28 -0.33
C VAL A 179 8.02 0.33 -1.71
N LEU A 180 8.97 0.08 -2.61
CA LEU A 180 9.00 0.61 -3.97
C LEU A 180 8.95 -0.56 -4.96
N PRO A 181 7.74 -1.08 -5.27
CA PRO A 181 7.59 -2.13 -6.26
C PRO A 181 8.04 -1.66 -7.64
N GLY A 182 8.62 -2.59 -8.39
CA GLY A 182 8.83 -2.45 -9.82
C GLY A 182 7.59 -2.87 -10.62
N ARG A 183 7.81 -3.58 -11.70
CA ARG A 183 6.76 -4.14 -12.56
C ARG A 183 6.27 -5.46 -11.97
N ILE A 184 5.14 -5.42 -11.29
CA ILE A 184 4.56 -6.57 -10.56
C ILE A 184 3.35 -7.11 -11.33
N GLN A 185 3.23 -8.43 -11.45
CA GLN A 185 2.11 -9.12 -12.11
C GLN A 185 0.78 -8.83 -11.38
N THR A 186 0.11 -7.78 -11.79
CA THR A 186 -1.20 -7.35 -11.30
C THR A 186 -2.08 -7.00 -12.49
N ASN A 187 -3.40 -6.89 -12.29
CA ASN A 187 -4.31 -6.46 -13.35
C ASN A 187 -3.92 -5.10 -13.93
N MET A 188 -3.47 -4.17 -13.08
CA MET A 188 -2.98 -2.86 -13.50
C MET A 188 -1.81 -2.96 -14.50
N ILE A 189 -0.89 -3.88 -14.29
CA ILE A 189 0.26 -4.11 -15.16
C ILE A 189 -0.11 -4.96 -16.38
N ALA A 190 -0.99 -5.95 -16.24
CA ALA A 190 -1.41 -6.81 -17.33
C ALA A 190 -2.07 -6.02 -18.48
N GLU A 191 -2.89 -5.03 -18.15
CA GLU A 191 -3.51 -4.16 -19.15
C GLU A 191 -2.50 -3.28 -19.88
N ARG A 192 -1.50 -2.76 -19.15
CA ARG A 192 -0.48 -1.82 -19.66
C ARG A 192 0.69 -2.50 -20.37
N SER A 193 0.92 -3.78 -20.12
CA SER A 193 1.98 -4.56 -20.73
C SER A 193 1.62 -5.11 -22.11
N LYS A 194 0.38 -4.90 -22.58
CA LYS A 194 -0.06 -5.37 -23.91
C LYS A 194 0.86 -4.83 -25.00
N GLY A 195 1.55 -5.74 -25.71
CA GLY A 195 2.52 -5.41 -26.75
C GLY A 195 3.89 -4.90 -26.27
N ARG A 196 4.12 -4.79 -24.95
CA ARG A 196 5.38 -4.28 -24.36
C ARG A 196 5.97 -5.22 -23.29
N LEU A 197 5.40 -6.39 -23.12
CA LEU A 197 5.79 -7.30 -22.03
C LEU A 197 7.26 -7.73 -22.13
N ASP A 198 7.70 -8.14 -23.33
CA ASP A 198 9.09 -8.58 -23.55
C ASP A 198 10.08 -7.42 -23.35
N GLU A 199 9.73 -6.21 -23.82
CA GLU A 199 10.50 -4.99 -23.55
C GLU A 199 10.65 -4.74 -22.04
N TRP A 200 9.55 -4.85 -21.29
CA TRP A 200 9.55 -4.62 -19.86
C TRP A 200 10.34 -5.69 -19.09
N ILE A 201 10.27 -6.92 -19.54
CA ILE A 201 11.05 -8.02 -18.96
C ILE A 201 12.54 -7.80 -19.21
N SER A 202 12.94 -7.49 -20.45
CA SER A 202 14.35 -7.28 -20.82
C SER A 202 15.01 -6.09 -20.11
N GLN A 203 14.22 -5.06 -19.75
CA GLN A 203 14.70 -3.90 -18.97
C GLN A 203 14.89 -4.23 -17.48
N THR A 204 14.35 -5.34 -16.99
CA THR A 204 14.46 -5.73 -15.58
C THR A 204 15.67 -6.66 -15.41
N PRO A 205 16.68 -6.33 -14.59
CA PRO A 205 17.87 -7.18 -14.42
C PRO A 205 17.58 -8.63 -14.06
N LEU A 206 16.54 -8.91 -13.25
CA LEU A 206 16.11 -10.29 -12.98
C LEU A 206 15.34 -10.95 -14.14
N ASN A 207 15.20 -10.27 -15.27
CA ASN A 207 14.60 -10.74 -16.51
C ASN A 207 13.21 -11.39 -16.34
N ARG A 208 12.38 -10.79 -15.48
CA ARG A 208 10.99 -11.19 -15.25
C ARG A 208 10.19 -10.08 -14.56
N LEU A 209 8.89 -10.19 -14.59
CA LEU A 209 8.04 -9.41 -13.67
C LEU A 209 8.15 -9.98 -12.25
N GLY A 210 7.98 -9.10 -11.26
CA GLY A 210 7.80 -9.51 -9.86
C GLY A 210 6.41 -10.09 -9.62
N ARG A 211 6.29 -10.94 -8.60
CA ARG A 211 4.99 -11.46 -8.15
C ARG A 211 4.48 -10.60 -6.99
N PRO A 212 3.15 -10.42 -6.82
CA PRO A 212 2.58 -9.73 -5.67
C PRO A 212 3.08 -10.26 -4.32
N ALA A 213 3.28 -11.57 -4.21
CA ALA A 213 3.80 -12.22 -3.01
C ALA A 213 5.19 -11.71 -2.63
N GLU A 214 6.07 -11.41 -3.59
CA GLU A 214 7.44 -10.92 -3.31
C GLU A 214 7.42 -9.52 -2.68
N VAL A 215 6.41 -8.72 -2.99
CA VAL A 215 6.19 -7.42 -2.31
C VAL A 215 5.56 -7.65 -0.93
N ALA A 216 4.60 -8.57 -0.82
CA ALA A 216 3.95 -8.92 0.43
C ALA A 216 4.93 -9.49 1.46
N ASP A 217 5.90 -10.31 1.04
CA ASP A 217 6.95 -10.86 1.91
C ASP A 217 7.79 -9.74 2.54
N MET A 218 8.18 -8.72 1.75
CA MET A 218 8.90 -7.56 2.28
C MET A 218 8.02 -6.75 3.24
N ILE A 219 6.74 -6.54 2.92
CA ILE A 219 5.81 -5.84 3.81
C ILE A 219 5.67 -6.62 5.12
N THR A 220 5.50 -7.94 5.06
CA THR A 220 5.37 -8.80 6.25
C THR A 220 6.63 -8.76 7.12
N PHE A 221 7.81 -8.78 6.50
CA PHE A 221 9.07 -8.58 7.23
C PHE A 221 9.11 -7.22 7.94
N LEU A 222 8.77 -6.13 7.25
CA LEU A 222 8.84 -4.77 7.80
C LEU A 222 7.85 -4.52 8.94
N VAL A 223 6.74 -5.23 9.01
CA VAL A 223 5.78 -5.12 10.13
C VAL A 223 6.11 -6.04 11.30
N SER A 224 7.07 -6.94 11.15
CA SER A 224 7.52 -7.88 12.19
C SER A 224 8.46 -7.22 13.21
N GLU A 225 8.70 -7.90 14.33
CA GLU A 225 9.70 -7.48 15.33
C GLU A 225 11.15 -7.54 14.78
N LYS A 226 11.40 -8.36 13.76
CA LYS A 226 12.71 -8.47 13.10
C LYS A 226 13.14 -7.17 12.43
N ALA A 227 12.19 -6.29 12.07
CA ALA A 227 12.42 -5.00 11.46
C ALA A 227 12.29 -3.82 12.45
N SER A 228 12.33 -4.07 13.76
CA SER A 228 12.11 -3.04 14.80
C SER A 228 13.10 -1.86 14.75
N TYR A 229 14.27 -2.02 14.13
CA TYR A 229 15.27 -0.97 13.95
C TYR A 229 15.28 -0.36 12.53
N ILE A 230 14.23 -0.65 11.73
CA ILE A 230 14.08 -0.11 10.36
C ILE A 230 12.93 0.88 10.37
N THR A 231 13.23 2.17 10.19
CA THR A 231 12.25 3.25 10.03
C THR A 231 12.78 4.32 9.10
N GLY A 232 11.90 4.96 8.33
CA GLY A 232 12.27 5.95 7.34
C GLY A 232 12.98 5.35 6.12
N ALA A 233 12.84 4.06 5.87
CA ALA A 233 13.45 3.42 4.71
C ALA A 233 12.50 3.38 3.51
N GLY A 234 13.06 3.59 2.30
CA GLY A 234 12.41 3.28 1.02
C GLY A 234 13.06 2.03 0.43
N ILE A 235 12.37 0.90 0.45
CA ILE A 235 12.94 -0.39 0.08
C ILE A 235 12.50 -0.80 -1.32
N ASN A 236 13.47 -0.94 -2.22
CA ASN A 236 13.25 -1.41 -3.59
C ASN A 236 12.88 -2.89 -3.63
N VAL A 237 11.70 -3.21 -4.22
CA VAL A 237 11.24 -4.57 -4.55
C VAL A 237 10.93 -4.58 -6.05
N ASN A 238 11.96 -4.43 -6.87
CA ASN A 238 11.80 -4.05 -8.28
C ASN A 238 12.66 -4.87 -9.26
N GLY A 239 13.29 -5.96 -8.80
CA GLY A 239 14.09 -6.82 -9.66
C GLY A 239 15.36 -6.17 -10.21
N GLY A 240 15.86 -5.10 -9.56
CA GLY A 240 17.03 -4.34 -9.98
C GLY A 240 16.74 -3.24 -11.01
N LEU A 241 15.45 -2.97 -11.29
CA LEU A 241 15.05 -1.96 -12.28
C LEU A 241 15.51 -0.53 -11.87
N VAL A 242 15.59 -0.29 -10.55
CA VAL A 242 16.18 0.92 -9.95
C VAL A 242 17.06 0.49 -8.81
N MET A 243 18.27 1.03 -8.73
CA MET A 243 19.30 0.77 -7.73
C MET A 243 19.58 2.03 -6.91
N GLY A 244 19.94 1.86 -5.63
CA GLY A 244 20.25 2.94 -4.69
C GLY A 244 19.22 3.14 -3.60
#